data_ea1099accc011170faed62299a08e039
#
_entry.id   ea1099accc011170faed62299a08e039
#
_cell.length_a   1.000
_cell.length_b   1.000
_cell.length_c   1.000
_cell.angle_alpha   90.00
_cell.angle_beta   90.00
_cell.angle_gamma   90.00
#
_symmetry.space_group_name_H-M   'P 1'
#
loop_
_entity.id
_entity.type
_entity.pdbx_description
1 polymer ?
#
loop_
_entity_poly.entity_id
_entity_poly.type
_entity_poly.pdbx_seq_one_letter_code
_entity_poly.pdbx_strand_id
1 'polypeptide(L)'
;GEGEKFETPECVMTYSNQGFNGTSHHFHDFVNEHIVRGAYKKKERPVLLNNWEAHFFDFNESKLLKLAKEAKKLGVELFVLDDGWFGKRDSDYAGLGDYSVNPKKLPGGMKAFVDKIKNIGLDFGLWFEPEMVNEDSDLYRGHPEYAIKLHNREAVLGRNQLVLDLCQKEVRDYIVKNVSAILDEADI
;
A
#
# COMPACT_ATOMS: atom_id res chain seq x y z
N GLY A 1 33.00 -5.25 -10.58
CA GLY A 1 34.32 -5.82 -10.92
C GLY A 1 34.58 -5.82 -12.40
N GLU A 2 35.73 -6.33 -12.85
CA GLU A 2 36.07 -6.40 -14.28
C GLU A 2 35.05 -7.29 -15.02
N GLY A 3 34.42 -6.73 -16.07
CA GLY A 3 33.37 -7.42 -16.85
C GLY A 3 31.97 -7.29 -16.33
N GLU A 4 31.73 -6.71 -15.16
CA GLU A 4 30.40 -6.41 -14.64
C GLU A 4 29.81 -5.18 -15.35
N LYS A 5 28.52 -5.23 -15.58
CA LYS A 5 27.73 -4.10 -16.09
C LYS A 5 26.75 -3.64 -15.03
N PHE A 6 26.67 -2.34 -14.84
CA PHE A 6 25.60 -1.71 -14.07
C PHE A 6 24.78 -0.85 -15.02
N GLU A 7 23.48 -1.11 -15.07
CA GLU A 7 22.53 -0.37 -15.88
C GLU A 7 21.72 0.54 -14.96
N THR A 8 21.79 1.84 -15.22
CA THR A 8 21.00 2.81 -14.45
C THR A 8 19.54 2.77 -14.87
N PRO A 9 18.61 3.14 -13.99
CA PRO A 9 17.25 3.41 -14.41
C PRO A 9 17.19 4.46 -15.51
N GLU A 10 16.18 4.35 -16.39
CA GLU A 10 15.94 5.33 -17.43
C GLU A 10 15.63 6.70 -16.83
N CYS A 11 16.17 7.75 -17.44
CA CYS A 11 15.88 9.13 -17.07
C CYS A 11 15.20 9.83 -18.24
N VAL A 12 14.02 10.40 -17.98
CA VAL A 12 13.25 11.15 -18.97
C VAL A 12 13.44 12.64 -18.76
N MET A 13 13.82 13.34 -19.82
CA MET A 13 14.00 14.80 -19.81
C MET A 13 13.09 15.45 -20.84
N THR A 14 12.64 16.66 -20.54
CA THR A 14 11.85 17.48 -21.47
C THR A 14 12.32 18.94 -21.45
N TYR A 15 12.00 19.66 -22.49
CA TYR A 15 12.23 21.10 -22.62
C TYR A 15 10.92 21.79 -23.01
N SER A 16 10.68 22.98 -22.44
CA SER A 16 9.58 23.84 -22.79
C SER A 16 9.99 25.30 -22.77
N ASN A 17 9.61 26.05 -23.78
CA ASN A 17 9.70 27.52 -23.81
C ASN A 17 8.46 28.22 -23.22
N GLN A 18 7.51 27.44 -22.69
CA GLN A 18 6.25 27.93 -22.09
C GLN A 18 6.29 27.88 -20.54
N GLY A 19 7.50 27.87 -19.96
CA GLY A 19 7.71 27.82 -18.52
C GLY A 19 7.36 26.47 -17.89
N PHE A 20 7.19 26.45 -16.56
CA PHE A 20 6.96 25.23 -15.79
C PHE A 20 5.67 24.52 -16.15
N ASN A 21 4.60 25.24 -16.49
CA ASN A 21 3.34 24.63 -16.90
C ASN A 21 3.51 23.80 -18.18
N GLY A 22 4.24 24.33 -19.18
CA GLY A 22 4.53 23.58 -20.39
C GLY A 22 5.33 22.31 -20.11
N THR A 23 6.37 22.39 -19.27
CA THR A 23 7.15 21.22 -18.82
C THR A 23 6.26 20.20 -18.11
N SER A 24 5.39 20.68 -17.20
CA SER A 24 4.46 19.83 -16.46
C SER A 24 3.50 19.07 -17.39
N HIS A 25 2.93 19.76 -18.38
CA HIS A 25 2.03 19.13 -19.35
C HIS A 25 2.75 18.06 -20.19
N HIS A 26 4.01 18.30 -20.63
CA HIS A 26 4.78 17.28 -21.34
C HIS A 26 4.97 16.01 -20.50
N PHE A 27 5.26 16.16 -19.19
CA PHE A 27 5.36 14.99 -18.31
C PHE A 27 4.00 14.31 -18.07
N HIS A 28 2.90 15.07 -17.92
CA HIS A 28 1.57 14.47 -17.82
C HIS A 28 1.23 13.64 -19.06
N ASP A 29 1.50 14.17 -20.26
CA ASP A 29 1.27 13.46 -21.52
C ASP A 29 2.15 12.22 -21.61
N PHE A 30 3.45 12.33 -21.25
CA PHE A 30 4.37 11.21 -21.23
C PHE A 30 3.88 10.11 -20.26
N VAL A 31 3.51 10.46 -19.03
CA VAL A 31 3.01 9.50 -18.03
C VAL A 31 1.74 8.84 -18.53
N ASN A 32 0.78 9.62 -19.06
CA ASN A 32 -0.48 9.08 -19.56
C ASN A 32 -0.30 8.15 -20.76
N GLU A 33 0.61 8.47 -21.68
CA GLU A 33 0.77 7.68 -22.92
C GLU A 33 1.71 6.47 -22.73
N HIS A 34 2.73 6.57 -21.90
CA HIS A 34 3.82 5.58 -21.82
C HIS A 34 3.89 4.82 -20.50
N ILE A 35 3.41 5.39 -19.39
CA ILE A 35 3.53 4.77 -18.05
C ILE A 35 2.20 4.16 -17.59
N VAL A 36 1.11 4.92 -17.65
CA VAL A 36 -0.20 4.44 -17.17
C VAL A 36 -0.72 3.32 -18.07
N ARG A 37 -1.14 2.23 -17.44
CA ARG A 37 -1.65 1.02 -18.14
C ARG A 37 -3.05 0.65 -17.61
N GLY A 38 -3.71 -0.28 -18.31
CA GLY A 38 -4.98 -0.86 -17.90
C GLY A 38 -6.17 0.08 -18.02
N ALA A 39 -7.25 -0.27 -17.34
CA ALA A 39 -8.55 0.39 -17.43
C ALA A 39 -8.51 1.86 -17.00
N TYR A 40 -7.60 2.25 -16.13
CA TYR A 40 -7.49 3.61 -15.62
C TYR A 40 -6.71 4.59 -16.50
N LYS A 41 -6.16 4.15 -17.64
CA LYS A 41 -5.38 5.03 -18.54
C LYS A 41 -6.18 6.25 -19.02
N LYS A 42 -7.46 6.04 -19.35
CA LYS A 42 -8.36 7.08 -19.87
C LYS A 42 -9.58 7.36 -18.97
N LYS A 43 -9.65 6.69 -17.81
CA LYS A 43 -10.76 6.83 -16.87
C LYS A 43 -10.47 7.95 -15.86
N GLU A 44 -11.46 8.77 -15.54
CA GLU A 44 -11.39 9.69 -14.41
C GLU A 44 -11.12 8.94 -13.12
N ARG A 45 -10.37 9.57 -12.21
CA ARG A 45 -10.12 8.99 -10.89
C ARG A 45 -11.33 9.22 -10.01
N PRO A 46 -11.73 8.19 -9.23
CA PRO A 46 -12.86 8.32 -8.32
C PRO A 46 -12.57 9.33 -7.20
N VAL A 47 -13.62 9.96 -6.72
CA VAL A 47 -13.57 10.73 -5.47
C VAL A 47 -13.31 9.77 -4.32
N LEU A 48 -12.15 9.88 -3.69
CA LEU A 48 -11.63 8.93 -2.71
C LEU A 48 -11.75 9.47 -1.28
N LEU A 49 -12.15 8.61 -0.35
CA LEU A 49 -11.99 8.81 1.09
C LEU A 49 -11.13 7.70 1.67
N ASN A 50 -10.05 8.09 2.33
CA ASN A 50 -9.20 7.21 3.13
C ASN A 50 -9.58 7.37 4.62
N ASN A 51 -9.67 6.27 5.39
CA ASN A 51 -10.12 6.31 6.78
C ASN A 51 -9.06 6.74 7.79
N TRP A 52 -7.79 6.91 7.39
CA TRP A 52 -6.69 7.12 8.31
C TRP A 52 -6.93 8.29 9.26
N GLU A 53 -7.13 9.49 8.74
CA GLU A 53 -7.33 10.70 9.55
C GLU A 53 -8.61 10.66 10.43
N ALA A 54 -9.57 9.79 10.08
CA ALA A 54 -10.79 9.65 10.86
C ALA A 54 -10.63 8.74 12.08
N HIS A 55 -9.71 7.77 12.04
CA HIS A 55 -9.66 6.71 13.05
C HIS A 55 -8.25 6.31 13.49
N PHE A 56 -7.21 6.57 12.68
CA PHE A 56 -5.89 5.97 12.84
C PHE A 56 -6.02 4.45 13.06
N PHE A 57 -5.39 3.91 14.12
CA PHE A 57 -5.50 2.49 14.48
C PHE A 57 -6.79 2.11 15.22
N ASP A 58 -7.56 3.08 15.75
CA ASP A 58 -8.77 2.85 16.54
C ASP A 58 -10.02 2.69 15.68
N PHE A 59 -10.10 1.56 14.98
CA PHE A 59 -11.29 1.22 14.20
C PHE A 59 -11.70 -0.24 14.37
N ASN A 60 -12.94 -0.48 13.98
CA ASN A 60 -13.54 -1.79 13.76
C ASN A 60 -14.54 -1.71 12.60
N GLU A 61 -15.05 -2.85 12.17
CA GLU A 61 -15.99 -2.92 11.05
C GLU A 61 -17.15 -1.93 11.18
N SER A 62 -17.74 -1.80 12.37
CA SER A 62 -18.88 -0.91 12.59
C SER A 62 -18.54 0.57 12.38
N LYS A 63 -17.40 1.02 12.91
CA LYS A 63 -16.92 2.40 12.71
C LYS A 63 -16.66 2.69 11.23
N LEU A 64 -16.00 1.76 10.53
CA LEU A 64 -15.70 1.90 9.10
C LEU A 64 -16.97 1.95 8.24
N LEU A 65 -17.92 1.06 8.49
CA LEU A 65 -19.20 1.05 7.75
C LEU A 65 -20.03 2.31 8.00
N LYS A 66 -19.97 2.87 9.22
CA LYS A 66 -20.62 4.16 9.51
C LYS A 66 -19.99 5.28 8.69
N LEU A 67 -18.65 5.37 8.68
CA LEU A 67 -17.91 6.36 7.89
C LEU A 67 -18.22 6.21 6.38
N ALA A 68 -18.18 4.99 5.86
CA ALA A 68 -18.47 4.70 4.45
C ALA A 68 -19.88 5.16 4.03
N LYS A 69 -20.89 4.92 4.88
CA LYS A 69 -22.27 5.36 4.61
C LYS A 69 -22.39 6.89 4.56
N GLU A 70 -21.72 7.61 5.46
CA GLU A 70 -21.74 9.07 5.42
C GLU A 70 -20.94 9.61 4.22
N ALA A 71 -19.79 9.01 3.91
CA ALA A 71 -19.00 9.34 2.73
C ALA A 71 -19.82 9.20 1.43
N LYS A 72 -20.58 8.11 1.29
CA LYS A 72 -21.45 7.88 0.13
C LYS A 72 -22.49 9.01 -0.06
N LYS A 73 -23.08 9.50 1.00
CA LYS A 73 -24.04 10.62 0.94
C LYS A 73 -23.41 11.91 0.42
N LEU A 74 -22.09 12.07 0.64
CA LEU A 74 -21.33 13.24 0.21
C LEU A 74 -20.76 13.10 -1.22
N GLY A 75 -21.04 11.99 -1.93
CA GLY A 75 -20.61 11.78 -3.30
C GLY A 75 -19.24 11.10 -3.41
N VAL A 76 -18.70 10.52 -2.34
CA VAL A 76 -17.51 9.67 -2.42
C VAL A 76 -17.82 8.41 -3.23
N GLU A 77 -16.86 7.98 -4.02
CA GLU A 77 -16.97 6.84 -4.95
C GLU A 77 -16.08 5.66 -4.55
N LEU A 78 -14.94 5.94 -3.89
CA LEU A 78 -13.93 4.94 -3.48
C LEU A 78 -13.63 5.09 -1.98
N PHE A 79 -13.79 4.01 -1.23
CA PHE A 79 -13.39 3.92 0.17
C PHE A 79 -12.07 3.17 0.29
N VAL A 80 -11.03 3.78 0.87
CA VAL A 80 -9.74 3.15 1.09
C VAL A 80 -9.56 2.83 2.57
N LEU A 81 -9.34 1.56 2.87
CA LEU A 81 -8.93 1.10 4.20
C LEU A 81 -7.42 1.23 4.33
N ASP A 82 -6.99 2.11 5.20
CA ASP A 82 -5.59 2.39 5.50
C ASP A 82 -4.99 1.41 6.53
N ASP A 83 -3.83 1.74 7.07
CA ASP A 83 -3.03 0.95 8.01
C ASP A 83 -3.85 0.42 9.21
N GLY A 84 -3.41 -0.71 9.77
CA GLY A 84 -3.98 -1.28 10.99
C GLY A 84 -5.02 -2.38 10.79
N TRP A 85 -5.32 -2.82 9.57
CA TRP A 85 -6.32 -3.88 9.32
C TRP A 85 -5.79 -5.30 9.53
N PHE A 86 -4.47 -5.49 9.71
CA PHE A 86 -3.78 -6.78 9.71
C PHE A 86 -3.06 -7.08 11.02
N GLY A 87 -2.82 -8.35 11.29
CA GLY A 87 -1.98 -8.86 12.37
C GLY A 87 -2.24 -8.21 13.73
N LYS A 88 -1.17 -7.80 14.39
CA LYS A 88 -1.16 -7.02 15.64
C LYS A 88 -0.89 -5.54 15.40
N ARG A 89 -1.27 -5.03 14.22
CA ARG A 89 -1.01 -3.65 13.79
C ARG A 89 -1.98 -2.67 14.47
N ASP A 90 -1.75 -2.41 15.76
CA ASP A 90 -2.52 -1.45 16.56
C ASP A 90 -1.70 -0.18 16.90
N SER A 91 -0.49 -0.08 16.37
CA SER A 91 0.44 1.05 16.50
C SER A 91 1.55 0.95 15.46
N ASP A 92 2.38 2.00 15.35
CA ASP A 92 3.56 2.02 14.46
C ASP A 92 4.68 1.05 14.89
N TYR A 93 4.58 0.43 16.07
CA TYR A 93 5.65 -0.37 16.66
C TYR A 93 5.57 -1.87 16.35
N ALA A 94 4.43 -2.34 15.84
CA ALA A 94 4.19 -3.77 15.68
C ALA A 94 3.41 -4.13 14.42
N GLY A 95 3.55 -5.38 13.97
CA GLY A 95 2.70 -6.04 13.00
C GLY A 95 2.98 -5.75 11.54
N LEU A 96 3.83 -4.77 11.20
CA LEU A 96 4.13 -4.49 9.79
C LEU A 96 4.93 -5.64 9.18
N GLY A 97 4.44 -6.16 8.06
CA GLY A 97 4.91 -7.37 7.40
C GLY A 97 3.95 -8.56 7.53
N ASP A 98 3.04 -8.54 8.51
CA ASP A 98 2.11 -9.65 8.82
C ASP A 98 0.73 -9.41 8.18
N TYR A 99 0.64 -9.47 6.86
CA TYR A 99 -0.60 -9.17 6.11
C TYR A 99 -1.65 -10.28 6.23
N SER A 100 -2.10 -10.53 7.46
CA SER A 100 -3.25 -11.39 7.78
C SER A 100 -4.34 -10.56 8.45
N VAL A 101 -5.57 -10.70 7.99
CA VAL A 101 -6.70 -9.86 8.49
C VAL A 101 -6.84 -9.99 10.01
N ASN A 102 -6.93 -8.86 10.71
CA ASN A 102 -7.16 -8.84 12.15
C ASN A 102 -8.65 -9.19 12.46
N PRO A 103 -8.93 -10.37 13.06
CA PRO A 103 -10.29 -10.83 13.26
C PRO A 103 -11.08 -10.02 14.32
N LYS A 104 -10.38 -9.26 15.17
CA LYS A 104 -11.03 -8.36 16.14
C LYS A 104 -11.58 -7.12 15.45
N LYS A 105 -10.89 -6.63 14.42
CA LYS A 105 -11.30 -5.45 13.66
C LYS A 105 -12.28 -5.80 12.56
N LEU A 106 -12.05 -6.90 11.84
CA LEU A 106 -12.85 -7.39 10.73
C LEU A 106 -13.24 -8.87 10.96
N PRO A 107 -14.24 -9.15 11.81
CA PRO A 107 -14.56 -10.50 12.25
C PRO A 107 -15.07 -11.42 11.13
N GLY A 108 -15.58 -10.86 10.04
CA GLY A 108 -15.99 -11.61 8.85
C GLY A 108 -14.89 -11.83 7.80
N GLY A 109 -13.66 -11.34 8.07
CA GLY A 109 -12.56 -11.32 7.08
C GLY A 109 -12.67 -10.18 6.07
N MET A 110 -11.66 -10.06 5.21
CA MET A 110 -11.57 -8.96 4.24
C MET A 110 -12.71 -9.03 3.21
N LYS A 111 -12.95 -10.21 2.62
CA LYS A 111 -14.00 -10.37 1.62
C LYS A 111 -15.36 -9.89 2.11
N ALA A 112 -15.78 -10.34 3.30
CA ALA A 112 -17.10 -9.95 3.84
C ALA A 112 -17.19 -8.45 4.10
N PHE A 113 -16.10 -7.80 4.50
CA PHE A 113 -16.03 -6.36 4.67
C PHE A 113 -16.14 -5.62 3.32
N VAL A 114 -15.37 -6.05 2.33
CA VAL A 114 -15.40 -5.49 0.95
C VAL A 114 -16.80 -5.61 0.36
N ASP A 115 -17.46 -6.76 0.49
CA ASP A 115 -18.83 -6.96 0.02
C ASP A 115 -19.81 -5.95 0.66
N LYS A 116 -19.63 -5.66 1.96
CA LYS A 116 -20.45 -4.63 2.65
C LYS A 116 -20.19 -3.21 2.12
N ILE A 117 -18.94 -2.86 1.82
CA ILE A 117 -18.58 -1.57 1.20
C ILE A 117 -19.18 -1.46 -0.21
N LYS A 118 -19.03 -2.52 -1.03
CA LYS A 118 -19.61 -2.58 -2.38
C LYS A 118 -21.15 -2.48 -2.34
N ASN A 119 -21.81 -3.08 -1.34
CA ASN A 119 -23.25 -2.97 -1.13
C ASN A 119 -23.72 -1.56 -0.73
N ILE A 120 -22.86 -0.72 -0.14
CA ILE A 120 -23.13 0.71 0.08
C ILE A 120 -23.07 1.49 -1.24
N GLY A 121 -22.47 0.91 -2.28
CA GLY A 121 -22.26 1.53 -3.59
C GLY A 121 -20.94 2.30 -3.70
N LEU A 122 -19.94 1.87 -2.95
CA LEU A 122 -18.57 2.39 -3.03
C LEU A 122 -17.64 1.32 -3.62
N ASP A 123 -16.69 1.75 -4.43
CA ASP A 123 -15.51 0.94 -4.74
C ASP A 123 -14.63 0.82 -3.49
N PHE A 124 -13.73 -0.17 -3.49
CA PHE A 124 -12.86 -0.43 -2.34
C PHE A 124 -11.39 -0.44 -2.75
N GLY A 125 -10.54 0.11 -1.88
CA GLY A 125 -9.09 0.07 -1.98
C GLY A 125 -8.46 -0.30 -0.64
N LEU A 126 -7.25 -0.86 -0.69
CA LEU A 126 -6.55 -1.36 0.49
C LEU A 126 -5.11 -0.85 0.52
N TRP A 127 -4.69 -0.37 1.69
CA TRP A 127 -3.33 0.07 1.91
C TRP A 127 -2.38 -1.08 2.25
N PHE A 128 -1.18 -1.00 1.71
CA PHE A 128 -0.03 -1.84 2.05
C PHE A 128 1.23 -0.99 2.13
N GLU A 129 2.18 -1.41 2.97
CA GLU A 129 3.56 -0.89 3.05
C GLU A 129 4.52 -2.09 2.94
N PRO A 130 4.61 -2.71 1.76
CA PRO A 130 5.20 -4.03 1.61
C PRO A 130 6.73 -4.06 1.67
N GLU A 131 7.37 -2.91 1.56
CA GLU A 131 8.83 -2.75 1.63
C GLU A 131 9.37 -2.64 3.06
N MET A 132 8.48 -2.56 4.06
CA MET A 132 8.87 -2.31 5.44
C MET A 132 8.43 -3.46 6.35
N VAL A 133 9.10 -3.57 7.52
CA VAL A 133 8.80 -4.58 8.53
C VAL A 133 9.06 -4.02 9.93
N ASN A 134 8.25 -4.39 10.93
CA ASN A 134 8.57 -4.13 12.32
C ASN A 134 9.38 -5.27 12.93
N GLU A 135 10.23 -4.96 13.91
CA GLU A 135 10.90 -6.00 14.70
C GLU A 135 9.88 -6.84 15.48
N ASP A 136 8.79 -6.22 15.97
CA ASP A 136 7.65 -6.93 16.55
C ASP A 136 6.65 -7.33 15.46
N SER A 137 7.06 -8.25 14.60
CA SER A 137 6.22 -8.94 13.62
C SER A 137 6.57 -10.43 13.57
N ASP A 138 5.65 -11.27 13.11
CA ASP A 138 5.90 -12.68 12.91
C ASP A 138 6.87 -12.90 11.73
N LEU A 139 6.78 -12.05 10.70
CA LEU A 139 7.73 -12.04 9.60
C LEU A 139 9.17 -11.85 10.09
N TYR A 140 9.42 -10.80 10.89
CA TYR A 140 10.77 -10.54 11.37
C TYR A 140 11.28 -11.60 12.34
N ARG A 141 10.44 -12.14 13.20
CA ARG A 141 10.80 -13.25 14.10
C ARG A 141 11.18 -14.52 13.32
N GLY A 142 10.50 -14.77 12.21
CA GLY A 142 10.79 -15.93 11.35
C GLY A 142 11.98 -15.71 10.41
N HIS A 143 12.17 -14.49 9.94
CA HIS A 143 13.11 -14.13 8.88
C HIS A 143 13.81 -12.79 9.15
N PRO A 144 14.61 -12.67 10.24
CA PRO A 144 15.31 -11.42 10.53
C PRO A 144 16.36 -11.05 9.45
N GLU A 145 16.80 -12.03 8.65
CA GLU A 145 17.71 -11.84 7.50
C GLU A 145 17.04 -11.15 6.30
N TYR A 146 15.72 -11.01 6.29
CA TYR A 146 15.01 -10.29 5.23
C TYR A 146 15.14 -8.77 5.36
N ALA A 147 15.44 -8.25 6.55
CA ALA A 147 15.67 -6.84 6.75
C ALA A 147 17.11 -6.44 6.40
N ILE A 148 17.25 -5.26 5.76
CA ILE A 148 18.57 -4.68 5.46
C ILE A 148 19.25 -4.34 6.78
N LYS A 149 20.41 -4.96 7.02
CA LYS A 149 21.25 -4.72 8.19
C LYS A 149 22.72 -4.59 7.79
N LEU A 150 23.41 -3.69 8.45
CA LEU A 150 24.87 -3.59 8.35
C LEU A 150 25.52 -4.37 9.49
N HIS A 151 26.58 -5.11 9.15
CA HIS A 151 27.36 -5.83 10.15
C HIS A 151 27.93 -4.85 11.18
N ASN A 152 27.76 -5.15 12.48
CA ASN A 152 28.24 -4.33 13.61
C ASN A 152 27.65 -2.91 13.68
N ARG A 153 26.46 -2.67 13.17
CA ARG A 153 25.74 -1.43 13.35
C ARG A 153 24.30 -1.70 13.79
N GLU A 154 23.79 -0.85 14.66
CA GLU A 154 22.37 -0.84 14.94
C GLU A 154 21.59 -0.40 13.69
N ALA A 155 20.40 -0.94 13.55
CA ALA A 155 19.51 -0.58 12.44
C ALA A 155 19.00 0.86 12.60
N VAL A 156 18.99 1.60 11.51
CA VAL A 156 18.36 2.94 11.50
C VAL A 156 16.88 2.76 11.18
N LEU A 157 16.02 3.09 12.15
CA LEU A 157 14.58 2.98 12.02
C LEU A 157 13.98 4.28 11.48
N GLY A 158 13.09 4.17 10.49
CA GLY A 158 12.15 5.23 10.14
C GLY A 158 10.75 4.84 10.62
N ARG A 159 10.08 5.64 11.45
CA ARG A 159 8.78 5.31 12.05
C ARG A 159 8.75 3.94 12.76
N ASN A 160 9.83 3.57 13.43
CA ASN A 160 10.01 2.26 14.10
C ASN A 160 10.00 1.05 13.12
N GLN A 161 10.35 1.27 11.88
CA GLN A 161 10.31 0.28 10.81
C GLN A 161 11.71 0.02 10.28
N LEU A 162 11.96 -1.22 9.86
CA LEU A 162 13.11 -1.67 9.09
C LEU A 162 12.72 -1.80 7.61
N VAL A 163 13.68 -1.64 6.73
CA VAL A 163 13.51 -1.84 5.29
C VAL A 163 13.80 -3.30 4.94
N LEU A 164 12.92 -3.95 4.20
CA LEU A 164 13.15 -5.28 3.64
C LEU A 164 14.15 -5.22 2.48
N ASP A 165 15.01 -6.22 2.38
CA ASP A 165 15.99 -6.36 1.30
C ASP A 165 15.33 -6.90 0.03
N LEU A 166 14.78 -6.00 -0.78
CA LEU A 166 14.14 -6.36 -2.05
C LEU A 166 15.12 -6.87 -3.13
N CYS A 167 16.43 -6.89 -2.88
CA CYS A 167 17.39 -7.58 -3.75
C CYS A 167 17.26 -9.10 -3.61
N GLN A 168 16.80 -9.60 -2.46
CA GLN A 168 16.55 -11.04 -2.23
C GLN A 168 15.27 -11.49 -2.95
N LYS A 169 15.36 -12.58 -3.69
CA LYS A 169 14.21 -13.12 -4.41
C LYS A 169 13.13 -13.61 -3.45
N GLU A 170 13.52 -14.26 -2.37
CA GLU A 170 12.65 -14.82 -1.34
C GLU A 170 11.78 -13.75 -0.70
N VAL A 171 12.34 -12.56 -0.46
CA VAL A 171 11.61 -11.38 0.08
C VAL A 171 10.55 -10.91 -0.91
N ARG A 172 10.92 -10.76 -2.18
CA ARG A 172 9.95 -10.38 -3.22
C ARG A 172 8.84 -11.40 -3.40
N ASP A 173 9.19 -12.69 -3.42
CA ASP A 173 8.20 -13.78 -3.53
C ASP A 173 7.25 -13.80 -2.33
N TYR A 174 7.76 -13.56 -1.11
CA TYR A 174 6.95 -13.45 0.09
C TYR A 174 5.93 -12.29 -0.04
N ILE A 175 6.39 -11.11 -0.42
CA ILE A 175 5.54 -9.92 -0.58
C ILE A 175 4.45 -10.20 -1.62
N VAL A 176 4.84 -10.63 -2.82
CA VAL A 176 3.90 -10.89 -3.92
C VAL A 176 2.85 -11.92 -3.50
N LYS A 177 3.28 -13.02 -2.87
CA LYS A 177 2.37 -14.08 -2.40
C LYS A 177 1.35 -13.54 -1.41
N ASN A 178 1.77 -12.78 -0.39
CA ASN A 178 0.87 -12.33 0.66
C ASN A 178 -0.08 -11.23 0.17
N VAL A 179 0.43 -10.27 -0.59
CA VAL A 179 -0.41 -9.20 -1.16
C VAL A 179 -1.43 -9.79 -2.14
N SER A 180 -1.00 -10.63 -3.08
CA SER A 180 -1.91 -11.27 -4.04
C SER A 180 -2.98 -12.11 -3.35
N ALA A 181 -2.63 -12.85 -2.30
CA ALA A 181 -3.60 -13.67 -1.57
C ALA A 181 -4.76 -12.84 -0.98
N ILE A 182 -4.48 -11.66 -0.43
CA ILE A 182 -5.51 -10.77 0.11
C ILE A 182 -6.35 -10.16 -1.02
N LEU A 183 -5.71 -9.72 -2.10
CA LEU A 183 -6.42 -9.13 -3.25
C LEU A 183 -7.34 -10.15 -3.92
N ASP A 184 -6.86 -11.37 -4.14
CA ASP A 184 -7.61 -12.47 -4.74
C ASP A 184 -8.79 -12.92 -3.85
N GLU A 185 -8.56 -13.03 -2.50
CA GLU A 185 -9.62 -13.39 -1.54
C GLU A 185 -10.76 -12.39 -1.56
N ALA A 186 -10.43 -11.12 -1.63
CA ALA A 186 -11.41 -10.03 -1.46
C ALA A 186 -11.96 -9.48 -2.78
N ASP A 187 -11.44 -9.91 -3.91
CA ASP A 187 -11.83 -9.39 -5.24
C ASP A 187 -11.63 -7.86 -5.33
N ILE A 188 -10.38 -7.42 -5.03
CA ILE A 188 -9.96 -6.02 -5.03
C ILE A 188 -9.10 -5.73 -6.27
#